data_d5e6103c00c2018b2e84d2bfceb591ab
#
_entry.id   d5e6103c00c2018b2e84d2bfceb591ab
#
_cell.length_a   1.000
_cell.length_b   1.000
_cell.length_c   1.000
_cell.angle_alpha   90.00
_cell.angle_beta   90.00
_cell.angle_gamma   90.00
#
_symmetry.space_group_name_H-M   'P 1'
#
loop_
_entity.id
_entity.type
_entity.pdbx_description
1 polymer ?
#
loop_
_entity_poly.entity_id
_entity_poly.type
_entity_poly.pdbx_seq_one_letter_code
_entity_poly.pdbx_strand_id
1 'polypeptide(L)'
;MISSTTGLEAWFFSSLANASHCRKHSTRIPQHRKFFAPQKRNVSADGRLAYSAYIQRHQHTKTALEVAEEARIHPNTTREELMALVDQYDGPSFTDQLPLLELPNLHQPGDGPHLTVSDKEEDEWPPPHQAWPADPETKTKLALLDHALRDFSKEPEDIYKLYRELPAPRAPYLESKARHKLLRHLAVVERKDEQSMLRYFSVIDDMRSTAIPLTTSEWTSAISFAARYVNRSTEVEVEAALQMWREMEHVAGVKGNDATFNVLFDVACKAGKFTLAEMIYNEMEARGFKYNRFHHVSQIHFYGLKGNGDGARAAYKALVEAGEIVDTVVLNAMISALIQSHEANAAENVYERMKRAHLANKDSRLPPRDYKSRREINLTLLKLAKTAKKNPTKLQEFRQKSIIAPDLHTYRILVNYFAVRSGELDKVAKYLDEMKWFQIPLHGALFLSLLKGFALHGGIRYTHWTEDRLESVWKAFIQAIDGGEEDLYISKWIALWALRAFLKCSGKSRTVDVWEEMRQRWTPSEADMDFIMKTLRPLLDGEDMAEKRYDWLLGSL
;
A
#
# COMPACT_ATOMS: atom_id res chain seq x y z
N MET A 1 -34.61 3.89 -10.21
CA MET A 1 -34.46 2.58 -10.86
C MET A 1 -33.71 1.68 -9.91
N ILE A 2 -34.43 0.91 -9.09
CA ILE A 2 -33.88 -0.11 -8.20
C ILE A 2 -34.03 -1.40 -9.00
N SER A 3 -32.95 -1.89 -9.60
CA SER A 3 -33.03 -3.06 -10.45
C SER A 3 -31.87 -4.02 -10.25
N SER A 4 -32.21 -5.27 -10.11
CA SER A 4 -31.49 -6.47 -10.51
C SER A 4 -30.24 -6.97 -9.75
N THR A 5 -29.66 -6.27 -8.81
CA THR A 5 -28.55 -6.77 -8.00
C THR A 5 -28.96 -7.84 -6.97
N THR A 6 -30.22 -7.86 -6.56
CA THR A 6 -30.74 -8.76 -5.52
C THR A 6 -30.76 -10.24 -5.89
N GLY A 7 -30.81 -10.56 -7.18
CA GLY A 7 -30.87 -11.96 -7.65
C GLY A 7 -29.51 -12.68 -7.61
N LEU A 8 -28.46 -12.00 -8.02
CA LEU A 8 -27.10 -12.54 -8.15
C LEU A 8 -26.44 -12.79 -6.79
N GLU A 9 -26.57 -11.81 -5.90
CA GLU A 9 -26.10 -11.91 -4.51
C GLU A 9 -26.85 -13.04 -3.77
N ALA A 10 -28.17 -13.11 -3.93
CA ALA A 10 -28.97 -14.17 -3.31
C ALA A 10 -28.52 -15.56 -3.75
N TRP A 11 -28.21 -15.74 -5.05
CA TRP A 11 -27.75 -16.99 -5.59
C TRP A 11 -26.32 -17.35 -5.12
N PHE A 12 -25.40 -16.39 -5.08
CA PHE A 12 -24.04 -16.56 -4.58
C PHE A 12 -24.04 -17.02 -3.10
N PHE A 13 -24.80 -16.35 -2.24
CA PHE A 13 -24.90 -16.70 -0.82
C PHE A 13 -25.63 -18.03 -0.61
N SER A 14 -26.69 -18.31 -1.38
CA SER A 14 -27.41 -19.57 -1.33
C SER A 14 -26.53 -20.76 -1.72
N SER A 15 -25.65 -20.61 -2.71
CA SER A 15 -24.74 -21.68 -3.14
C SER A 15 -23.69 -22.04 -2.10
N LEU A 16 -23.33 -21.10 -1.23
CA LEU A 16 -22.40 -21.32 -0.11
C LEU A 16 -23.11 -21.84 1.15
N ALA A 17 -24.36 -21.46 1.38
CA ALA A 17 -25.13 -21.79 2.60
C ALA A 17 -25.75 -23.19 2.60
N ASN A 18 -26.05 -23.79 1.45
CA ASN A 18 -26.71 -25.12 1.34
C ASN A 18 -25.86 -26.31 1.82
N ALA A 19 -24.88 -26.07 2.71
CA ALA A 19 -23.91 -27.04 3.19
C ALA A 19 -24.17 -27.61 4.58
N SER A 20 -25.25 -27.24 5.27
CA SER A 20 -25.37 -27.46 6.71
C SER A 20 -25.89 -28.86 7.09
N HIS A 21 -25.96 -29.86 6.23
CA HIS A 21 -26.38 -31.21 6.57
C HIS A 21 -25.32 -32.27 6.19
N CYS A 22 -24.21 -32.30 6.92
CA CYS A 22 -23.43 -33.53 7.05
C CYS A 22 -22.74 -33.64 8.42
N ARG A 23 -22.87 -34.80 9.03
CA ARG A 23 -22.51 -35.12 10.43
C ARG A 23 -21.01 -35.05 10.69
N LYS A 24 -20.67 -34.56 11.90
CA LYS A 24 -19.33 -34.52 12.50
C LYS A 24 -18.66 -35.88 12.61
N HIS A 25 -17.47 -36.04 12.09
CA HIS A 25 -16.50 -37.00 12.62
C HIS A 25 -15.13 -36.30 12.73
N SER A 26 -14.63 -36.29 13.96
CA SER A 26 -13.34 -35.74 14.37
C SER A 26 -12.24 -36.78 14.14
N THR A 27 -11.15 -36.38 13.46
CA THR A 27 -9.88 -37.14 13.55
C THR A 27 -8.70 -36.16 13.63
N ARG A 28 -7.86 -36.43 14.63
CA ARG A 28 -6.62 -35.70 14.94
C ARG A 28 -5.54 -35.96 13.88
N ILE A 29 -4.80 -34.95 13.52
CA ILE A 29 -3.60 -35.05 12.67
C ILE A 29 -2.35 -34.67 13.49
N PRO A 30 -1.25 -35.44 13.40
CA PRO A 30 -0.02 -35.19 14.15
C PRO A 30 0.87 -34.12 13.52
N GLN A 31 1.52 -33.35 14.38
CA GLN A 31 2.51 -32.34 14.01
C GLN A 31 3.89 -32.99 13.80
N HIS A 32 4.58 -32.68 12.71
CA HIS A 32 6.04 -32.78 12.62
C HIS A 32 6.65 -31.54 11.97
N ARG A 33 7.52 -30.88 12.74
CA ARG A 33 8.38 -29.78 12.30
C ARG A 33 9.69 -30.31 11.75
N LYS A 34 10.20 -29.73 10.66
CA LYS A 34 11.64 -29.59 10.39
C LYS A 34 11.92 -28.30 9.61
N PHE A 35 12.89 -27.53 10.07
CA PHE A 35 13.40 -26.27 9.50
C PHE A 35 14.44 -26.55 8.43
N PHE A 36 14.43 -25.81 7.30
CA PHE A 36 15.54 -25.66 6.38
C PHE A 36 15.60 -24.25 5.77
N ALA A 37 16.82 -23.78 5.49
CA ALA A 37 17.19 -22.43 5.08
C ALA A 37 16.92 -22.15 3.58
N PRO A 38 16.76 -20.87 3.15
CA PRO A 38 16.39 -20.52 1.79
C PRO A 38 17.55 -20.38 0.82
N GLN A 39 17.40 -20.95 -0.36
CA GLN A 39 18.28 -20.77 -1.52
C GLN A 39 17.83 -19.59 -2.39
N LYS A 40 18.79 -18.82 -2.89
CA LYS A 40 18.63 -17.64 -3.77
C LYS A 40 18.07 -18.04 -5.15
N ARG A 41 17.12 -17.28 -5.68
CA ARG A 41 16.70 -17.35 -7.09
C ARG A 41 16.66 -15.99 -7.75
N ASN A 42 17.23 -15.94 -8.95
CA ASN A 42 17.26 -14.81 -9.87
C ASN A 42 15.86 -14.53 -10.45
N VAL A 43 15.46 -13.27 -10.50
CA VAL A 43 14.21 -12.79 -11.11
C VAL A 43 14.58 -11.87 -12.27
N SER A 44 13.94 -12.11 -13.42
CA SER A 44 14.22 -11.44 -14.69
C SER A 44 13.93 -9.93 -14.71
N ALA A 45 14.64 -9.24 -15.60
CA ALA A 45 15.14 -7.88 -15.48
C ALA A 45 14.28 -6.75 -16.05
N ASP A 46 13.16 -7.02 -16.74
CA ASP A 46 12.61 -6.04 -17.69
C ASP A 46 11.73 -4.91 -17.12
N GLY A 47 11.13 -5.07 -15.94
CA GLY A 47 10.40 -3.98 -15.26
C GLY A 47 11.27 -3.13 -14.32
N ARG A 48 12.53 -3.50 -14.15
CA ARG A 48 13.48 -2.87 -13.20
C ARG A 48 14.37 -1.81 -13.83
N LEU A 49 14.37 -1.68 -15.15
CA LEU A 49 15.37 -0.90 -15.86
C LEU A 49 15.24 0.61 -15.67
N ALA A 50 14.05 1.15 -15.54
CA ALA A 50 13.89 2.61 -15.39
C ALA A 50 14.29 3.10 -13.98
N TYR A 51 13.93 2.35 -12.94
CA TYR A 51 14.31 2.69 -11.56
C TYR A 51 15.73 2.21 -11.24
N SER A 52 16.13 1.05 -11.77
CA SER A 52 17.50 0.56 -11.69
C SER A 52 18.47 1.48 -12.44
N ALA A 53 18.07 2.10 -13.57
CA ALA A 53 18.91 3.10 -14.23
C ALA A 53 19.08 4.38 -13.39
N TYR A 54 18.10 4.74 -12.58
CA TYR A 54 18.22 5.81 -11.60
C TYR A 54 19.17 5.43 -10.45
N ILE A 55 19.10 4.19 -9.97
CA ILE A 55 19.99 3.65 -8.91
C ILE A 55 21.36 3.24 -9.49
N GLN A 56 21.43 2.63 -10.68
CA GLN A 56 22.70 2.15 -11.27
C GLN A 56 23.67 3.26 -11.67
N ARG A 57 23.20 4.50 -11.87
CA ARG A 57 24.13 5.63 -12.03
C ARG A 57 24.95 5.94 -10.76
N HIS A 58 24.64 5.31 -9.65
CA HIS A 58 25.27 5.57 -8.35
C HIS A 58 25.82 4.31 -7.65
N GLN A 59 25.97 3.16 -8.37
CA GLN A 59 26.49 1.94 -7.78
C GLN A 59 28.02 1.79 -7.96
N HIS A 60 28.78 2.34 -7.01
CA HIS A 60 30.08 1.82 -6.61
C HIS A 60 30.24 1.80 -5.07
N THR A 61 29.24 1.32 -4.37
CA THR A 61 29.31 1.17 -2.92
C THR A 61 28.89 -0.24 -2.54
N LYS A 62 29.62 -0.84 -1.59
CA LYS A 62 29.31 -2.15 -0.98
C LYS A 62 27.81 -2.22 -0.63
N THR A 63 27.18 -3.33 -0.91
CA THR A 63 25.74 -3.50 -0.65
C THR A 63 25.47 -3.47 0.85
N ALA A 64 24.31 -2.96 1.24
CA ALA A 64 23.86 -2.95 2.65
C ALA A 64 23.85 -4.35 3.28
N LEU A 65 23.86 -5.42 2.47
CA LEU A 65 24.02 -6.80 2.87
C LEU A 65 25.44 -7.12 3.37
N GLU A 66 26.48 -6.60 2.74
CA GLU A 66 27.87 -6.78 3.21
C GLU A 66 28.09 -6.03 4.51
N VAL A 67 27.51 -4.83 4.64
CA VAL A 67 27.52 -4.05 5.89
C VAL A 67 26.73 -4.73 7.00
N ALA A 68 25.60 -5.39 6.67
CA ALA A 68 24.79 -6.11 7.65
C ALA A 68 25.37 -7.48 8.04
N GLU A 69 26.19 -8.10 7.18
CA GLU A 69 26.94 -9.33 7.52
C GLU A 69 28.18 -9.04 8.38
N GLU A 70 28.86 -7.93 8.14
CA GLU A 70 29.93 -7.44 9.03
C GLU A 70 29.38 -6.94 10.37
N ALA A 71 28.17 -6.41 10.40
CA ALA A 71 27.43 -6.02 11.60
C ALA A 71 26.62 -7.18 12.21
N ARG A 72 27.23 -8.35 12.42
CA ARG A 72 26.79 -9.29 13.46
C ARG A 72 27.17 -8.71 14.82
N ILE A 73 26.39 -7.73 15.19
CA ILE A 73 26.56 -6.82 16.30
C ILE A 73 26.47 -7.63 17.59
N HIS A 74 27.51 -7.55 18.38
CA HIS A 74 27.48 -7.97 19.76
C HIS A 74 26.39 -7.23 20.54
N PRO A 75 25.70 -7.87 21.48
CA PRO A 75 24.54 -7.28 22.18
C PRO A 75 24.84 -6.04 23.05
N ASN A 76 26.07 -5.54 23.03
CA ASN A 76 26.51 -4.40 23.83
C ASN A 76 27.00 -3.20 22.99
N THR A 77 26.59 -3.08 21.73
CA THR A 77 26.99 -1.95 20.88
C THR A 77 26.38 -0.65 21.38
N THR A 78 27.20 0.35 21.59
CA THR A 78 26.74 1.67 22.05
C THR A 78 26.00 2.42 20.94
N ARG A 79 25.18 3.42 21.32
CA ARG A 79 24.46 4.27 20.37
C ARG A 79 25.41 4.95 19.37
N GLU A 80 26.59 5.36 19.85
CA GLU A 80 27.62 6.03 19.03
C GLU A 80 28.24 5.07 18.03
N GLU A 81 28.45 3.80 18.39
CA GLU A 81 28.89 2.75 17.46
C GLU A 81 27.85 2.40 16.41
N LEU A 82 26.55 2.43 16.77
CA LEU A 82 25.46 2.25 15.81
C LEU A 82 25.30 3.44 14.85
N MET A 83 25.52 4.66 15.34
CA MET A 83 25.55 5.85 14.51
C MET A 83 26.83 5.88 13.65
N ALA A 84 27.98 5.48 14.19
CA ALA A 84 29.21 5.35 13.46
C ALA A 84 29.14 4.28 12.33
N LEU A 85 28.36 3.20 12.50
CA LEU A 85 28.06 2.23 11.43
C LEU A 85 27.28 2.84 10.26
N VAL A 86 26.50 3.89 10.52
CA VAL A 86 25.80 4.64 9.49
C VAL A 86 26.69 5.76 8.93
N ASP A 87 27.59 6.32 9.76
CA ASP A 87 28.49 7.43 9.43
C ASP A 87 29.89 6.95 8.95
N GLN A 88 30.34 5.74 9.35
CA GLN A 88 31.60 5.12 8.88
C GLN A 88 31.42 4.47 7.51
N TYR A 89 31.05 5.26 6.56
CA TYR A 89 31.34 4.97 5.17
C TYR A 89 32.72 5.59 4.86
N ASP A 90 33.78 4.82 5.08
CA ASP A 90 35.17 5.17 4.66
C ASP A 90 35.35 5.03 3.13
N GLY A 91 34.29 5.20 2.37
CA GLY A 91 34.39 5.54 0.95
C GLY A 91 34.68 7.01 0.81
N PRO A 92 35.34 7.44 -0.27
CA PRO A 92 35.50 8.87 -0.55
C PRO A 92 34.11 9.53 -0.43
N SER A 93 34.08 10.62 0.33
CA SER A 93 32.86 11.38 0.59
C SER A 93 32.05 11.48 -0.69
N PHE A 94 30.75 11.18 -0.64
CA PHE A 94 29.88 11.26 -1.82
C PHE A 94 29.91 12.65 -2.47
N THR A 95 30.30 13.67 -1.70
CA THR A 95 30.61 15.02 -2.16
C THR A 95 31.88 15.10 -2.99
N ASP A 96 32.87 14.18 -2.83
CA ASP A 96 34.13 14.21 -3.56
C ASP A 96 34.07 13.39 -4.87
N GLN A 97 33.06 12.56 -5.07
CA GLN A 97 32.88 11.72 -6.27
C GLN A 97 31.76 12.15 -7.22
N LEU A 98 30.87 13.02 -6.76
CA LEU A 98 30.09 13.75 -7.73
C LEU A 98 31.10 14.65 -8.45
N PRO A 99 31.38 14.48 -9.79
CA PRO A 99 31.81 15.64 -10.52
C PRO A 99 30.79 16.67 -10.09
N LEU A 100 31.29 17.77 -9.48
CA LEU A 100 30.48 18.95 -9.34
C LEU A 100 29.74 19.02 -10.67
N LEU A 101 28.47 18.59 -10.69
CA LEU A 101 27.60 18.99 -11.77
C LEU A 101 27.81 20.46 -11.70
N GLU A 102 28.64 20.95 -12.61
CA GLU A 102 28.65 22.37 -12.92
C GLU A 102 27.18 22.61 -13.17
N LEU A 103 26.50 23.01 -12.12
CA LEU A 103 25.18 23.62 -12.25
C LEU A 103 25.44 24.63 -13.34
N PRO A 104 24.82 24.48 -14.52
CA PRO A 104 25.05 25.45 -15.58
C PRO A 104 24.95 26.76 -14.85
N ASN A 105 25.96 27.61 -14.98
CA ASN A 105 26.19 28.83 -14.20
C ASN A 105 24.98 29.74 -14.26
N LEU A 106 23.87 29.29 -13.62
CA LEU A 106 22.60 30.02 -13.63
C LEU A 106 22.67 31.24 -12.72
N HIS A 107 23.64 31.29 -11.81
CA HIS A 107 23.94 32.48 -11.01
C HIS A 107 25.35 32.33 -10.43
N GLN A 108 26.39 32.61 -11.24
CA GLN A 108 27.57 33.18 -10.60
C GLN A 108 27.14 34.52 -9.96
N PRO A 109 27.54 34.80 -8.70
CA PRO A 109 27.40 36.14 -8.16
C PRO A 109 28.12 37.08 -9.10
N GLY A 110 27.41 37.78 -9.98
CA GLY A 110 27.96 38.60 -11.05
C GLY A 110 27.20 38.49 -12.38
N ASP A 111 26.51 37.36 -12.65
CA ASP A 111 25.65 37.15 -13.81
C ASP A 111 24.16 37.34 -13.52
N GLY A 112 23.81 38.00 -12.44
CA GLY A 112 22.50 38.63 -12.37
C GLY A 112 22.36 39.60 -13.56
N PRO A 113 21.12 39.91 -13.98
CA PRO A 113 20.93 40.92 -15.00
C PRO A 113 21.79 42.11 -14.60
N HIS A 114 22.84 42.36 -15.37
CA HIS A 114 23.66 43.53 -15.14
C HIS A 114 22.69 44.70 -15.20
N LEU A 115 22.44 45.32 -14.06
CA LEU A 115 21.82 46.63 -14.01
C LEU A 115 22.79 47.57 -14.68
N THR A 116 22.77 47.58 -16.00
CA THR A 116 23.34 48.71 -16.77
C THR A 116 22.44 49.87 -16.40
N VAL A 117 22.92 50.67 -15.49
CA VAL A 117 22.34 52.01 -15.28
C VAL A 117 22.50 52.71 -16.61
N SER A 118 21.44 52.75 -17.37
CA SER A 118 21.40 53.52 -18.60
C SER A 118 21.25 54.98 -18.18
N ASP A 119 22.17 55.82 -18.64
CA ASP A 119 22.08 57.30 -18.48
C ASP A 119 21.02 57.91 -19.42
N LYS A 120 20.22 57.08 -20.09
CA LYS A 120 19.14 57.53 -20.96
C LYS A 120 17.89 57.79 -20.15
N GLU A 121 17.38 59.01 -20.18
CA GLU A 121 16.11 59.43 -19.58
C GLU A 121 14.88 58.64 -20.09
N GLU A 122 15.05 57.82 -21.13
CA GLU A 122 13.99 57.02 -21.76
C GLU A 122 13.81 55.64 -21.12
N ASP A 123 14.68 55.20 -20.20
CA ASP A 123 14.55 53.89 -19.55
C ASP A 123 13.59 54.00 -18.37
N GLU A 124 12.37 53.50 -18.54
CA GLU A 124 11.40 53.33 -17.44
C GLU A 124 11.96 52.39 -16.37
N TRP A 125 12.19 52.93 -15.19
CA TRP A 125 12.60 52.15 -14.04
C TRP A 125 11.44 52.08 -13.01
N PRO A 126 11.02 50.91 -12.56
CA PRO A 126 11.47 49.55 -12.93
C PRO A 126 10.97 49.15 -14.34
N PRO A 127 11.73 48.28 -15.05
CA PRO A 127 11.30 47.84 -16.38
C PRO A 127 9.92 47.22 -16.28
N PRO A 128 9.06 47.40 -17.30
CA PRO A 128 7.68 46.94 -17.26
C PRO A 128 7.65 45.44 -16.95
N HIS A 129 6.94 45.08 -15.88
CA HIS A 129 6.82 43.72 -15.42
C HIS A 129 6.14 42.89 -16.50
N GLN A 130 6.87 42.14 -17.29
CA GLN A 130 6.28 41.19 -18.22
C GLN A 130 5.68 40.02 -17.39
N ALA A 131 4.37 39.89 -17.47
CA ALA A 131 3.68 38.80 -16.81
C ALA A 131 4.18 37.44 -17.35
N TRP A 132 4.80 36.65 -16.49
CA TRP A 132 5.23 35.28 -16.82
C TRP A 132 4.07 34.30 -16.72
N PRO A 133 3.87 33.37 -17.67
CA PRO A 133 4.53 33.27 -18.98
C PRO A 133 4.05 34.31 -20.00
N ALA A 134 4.89 34.64 -21.00
CA ALA A 134 4.55 35.66 -21.97
C ALA A 134 3.50 35.21 -22.99
N ASP A 135 3.52 33.93 -23.40
CA ASP A 135 2.62 33.41 -24.42
C ASP A 135 1.19 33.09 -23.90
N PRO A 136 0.15 33.42 -24.68
CA PRO A 136 -1.24 33.23 -24.27
C PRO A 136 -1.64 31.76 -24.20
N GLU A 137 -1.00 30.88 -24.98
CA GLU A 137 -1.30 29.44 -24.97
C GLU A 137 -0.88 28.80 -23.64
N THR A 138 0.34 29.07 -23.17
CA THR A 138 0.83 28.60 -21.87
C THR A 138 0.00 29.16 -20.71
N LYS A 139 -0.44 30.44 -20.79
CA LYS A 139 -1.36 31.05 -19.81
C LYS A 139 -2.69 30.26 -19.72
N THR A 140 -3.23 29.90 -20.87
CA THR A 140 -4.49 29.12 -20.93
C THR A 140 -4.30 27.72 -20.32
N LYS A 141 -3.21 27.02 -20.66
CA LYS A 141 -2.87 25.71 -20.09
C LYS A 141 -2.67 25.78 -18.57
N LEU A 142 -2.01 26.81 -18.08
CA LEU A 142 -1.84 27.03 -16.63
C LEU A 142 -3.17 27.29 -15.93
N ALA A 143 -4.06 28.09 -16.52
CA ALA A 143 -5.38 28.35 -15.97
C ALA A 143 -6.22 27.07 -15.89
N LEU A 144 -6.16 26.21 -16.92
CA LEU A 144 -6.83 24.90 -16.94
C LEU A 144 -6.28 23.98 -15.85
N LEU A 145 -4.95 23.94 -15.68
CA LEU A 145 -4.30 23.14 -14.65
C LEU A 145 -4.66 23.67 -13.24
N ASP A 146 -4.62 24.99 -12.99
CA ASP A 146 -4.98 25.58 -11.70
C ASP A 146 -6.47 25.31 -11.37
N HIS A 147 -7.34 25.41 -12.36
CA HIS A 147 -8.76 25.04 -12.18
C HIS A 147 -8.89 23.54 -11.82
N ALA A 148 -8.18 22.65 -12.52
CA ALA A 148 -8.19 21.23 -12.23
C ALA A 148 -7.64 20.89 -10.83
N LEU A 149 -6.62 21.61 -10.36
CA LEU A 149 -6.02 21.45 -9.03
C LEU A 149 -6.93 21.91 -7.87
N ARG A 150 -8.03 22.60 -8.14
CA ARG A 150 -9.04 22.98 -7.13
C ARG A 150 -10.02 21.85 -6.86
N ASP A 151 -10.20 20.96 -7.83
CA ASP A 151 -11.11 19.84 -7.74
C ASP A 151 -10.37 18.55 -7.34
N PHE A 152 -10.49 18.15 -6.06
CA PHE A 152 -9.90 16.93 -5.53
C PHE A 152 -10.56 15.64 -6.02
N SER A 153 -11.70 15.72 -6.70
CA SER A 153 -12.36 14.53 -7.26
C SER A 153 -11.68 14.02 -8.52
N LYS A 154 -10.97 14.90 -9.24
CA LYS A 154 -10.28 14.54 -10.50
C LYS A 154 -9.23 13.46 -10.28
N GLU A 155 -9.11 12.59 -11.29
CA GLU A 155 -8.12 11.53 -11.27
C GLU A 155 -6.68 12.08 -11.46
N PRO A 156 -5.68 11.51 -10.75
CA PRO A 156 -4.29 11.95 -10.86
C PRO A 156 -3.74 11.91 -12.30
N GLU A 157 -4.23 10.99 -13.12
CA GLU A 157 -3.85 10.86 -14.53
C GLU A 157 -4.22 12.09 -15.34
N ASP A 158 -5.45 12.59 -15.17
CA ASP A 158 -5.95 13.73 -15.95
C ASP A 158 -5.21 15.02 -15.56
N ILE A 159 -4.92 15.18 -14.27
CA ILE A 159 -4.11 16.29 -13.79
C ILE A 159 -2.68 16.22 -14.34
N TYR A 160 -2.10 15.02 -14.38
CA TYR A 160 -0.75 14.84 -14.92
C TYR A 160 -0.69 15.09 -16.42
N LYS A 161 -1.72 14.74 -17.20
CA LYS A 161 -1.83 15.07 -18.62
C LYS A 161 -1.77 16.58 -18.84
N LEU A 162 -2.58 17.36 -18.10
CA LEU A 162 -2.55 18.83 -18.17
C LEU A 162 -1.17 19.41 -17.81
N TYR A 163 -0.49 18.84 -16.81
CA TYR A 163 0.87 19.24 -16.46
C TYR A 163 1.85 18.98 -17.60
N ARG A 164 1.73 17.84 -18.28
CA ARG A 164 2.61 17.49 -19.41
C ARG A 164 2.42 18.35 -20.64
N GLU A 165 1.28 19.00 -20.81
CA GLU A 165 1.02 19.92 -21.93
C GLU A 165 1.78 21.25 -21.80
N LEU A 166 2.33 21.55 -20.61
CA LEU A 166 3.18 22.71 -20.41
C LEU A 166 4.52 22.54 -21.13
N PRO A 167 5.08 23.63 -21.70
CA PRO A 167 6.41 23.57 -22.30
C PRO A 167 7.50 23.31 -21.24
N ALA A 168 8.57 22.60 -21.62
CA ALA A 168 9.70 22.37 -20.73
C ALA A 168 10.57 23.67 -20.63
N PRO A 169 11.14 23.95 -19.45
CA PRO A 169 10.96 23.30 -18.16
C PRO A 169 9.61 23.66 -17.50
N ARG A 170 8.86 22.66 -17.05
CA ARG A 170 7.46 22.81 -16.61
C ARG A 170 7.31 23.39 -15.20
N ALA A 171 8.15 22.92 -14.28
CA ALA A 171 8.02 23.24 -12.86
C ALA A 171 8.08 24.74 -12.52
N PRO A 172 8.89 25.58 -13.20
CA PRO A 172 8.95 27.04 -12.96
C PRO A 172 7.66 27.80 -13.29
N TYR A 173 6.82 27.27 -14.20
CA TYR A 173 5.55 27.93 -14.52
C TYR A 173 4.53 27.89 -13.37
N LEU A 174 4.71 26.94 -12.42
CA LEU A 174 3.82 26.79 -11.29
C LEU A 174 4.35 27.55 -10.08
N GLU A 175 3.50 28.33 -9.44
CA GLU A 175 3.77 28.87 -8.11
C GLU A 175 4.00 27.74 -7.08
N SER A 176 4.70 28.03 -5.99
CA SER A 176 4.97 27.07 -4.92
C SER A 176 3.70 26.38 -4.40
N LYS A 177 2.61 27.14 -4.22
CA LYS A 177 1.31 26.58 -3.79
C LYS A 177 0.70 25.63 -4.84
N ALA A 178 0.80 25.94 -6.11
CA ALA A 178 0.30 25.12 -7.20
C ALA A 178 1.12 23.84 -7.34
N ARG A 179 2.46 23.93 -7.26
CA ARG A 179 3.36 22.74 -7.23
C ARG A 179 3.03 21.81 -6.08
N HIS A 180 2.88 22.37 -4.88
CA HIS A 180 2.49 21.57 -3.71
C HIS A 180 1.13 20.88 -3.88
N LYS A 181 0.13 21.58 -4.44
CA LYS A 181 -1.17 20.97 -4.75
C LYS A 181 -1.03 19.86 -5.79
N LEU A 182 -0.28 20.08 -6.87
CA LEU A 182 -0.02 19.07 -7.90
C LEU A 182 0.58 17.80 -7.29
N LEU A 183 1.70 17.92 -6.59
CA LEU A 183 2.36 16.78 -5.95
C LEU A 183 1.44 16.09 -4.92
N ARG A 184 0.64 16.86 -4.19
CA ARG A 184 -0.35 16.30 -3.27
C ARG A 184 -1.43 15.49 -4.00
N HIS A 185 -1.96 15.96 -5.13
CA HIS A 185 -2.90 15.20 -5.96
C HIS A 185 -2.29 13.90 -6.45
N LEU A 186 -1.07 13.96 -7.00
CA LEU A 186 -0.36 12.78 -7.50
C LEU A 186 0.00 11.79 -6.38
N ALA A 187 0.20 12.27 -5.15
CA ALA A 187 0.54 11.42 -4.01
C ALA A 187 -0.67 10.70 -3.38
N VAL A 188 -1.89 11.20 -3.60
CA VAL A 188 -3.12 10.65 -3.00
C VAL A 188 -3.73 9.62 -3.96
N VAL A 189 -3.16 8.44 -3.97
CA VAL A 189 -3.63 7.29 -4.75
C VAL A 189 -3.99 6.14 -3.83
N GLU A 190 -5.02 5.36 -4.17
CA GLU A 190 -5.43 4.21 -3.36
C GLU A 190 -4.36 3.12 -3.37
N ARG A 191 -3.83 2.81 -4.54
CA ARG A 191 -2.71 1.87 -4.72
C ARG A 191 -1.56 2.61 -5.38
N LYS A 192 -0.39 2.48 -4.77
CA LYS A 192 0.85 2.97 -5.36
C LYS A 192 1.38 1.92 -6.30
N ASP A 193 1.23 2.17 -7.57
CA ASP A 193 1.74 1.34 -8.66
C ASP A 193 2.89 2.06 -9.39
N GLU A 194 3.46 1.39 -10.38
CA GLU A 194 4.56 1.90 -11.17
C GLU A 194 4.19 3.21 -11.88
N GLN A 195 2.97 3.29 -12.44
CA GLN A 195 2.53 4.49 -13.17
C GLN A 195 2.37 5.70 -12.25
N SER A 196 1.77 5.53 -11.08
CA SER A 196 1.64 6.60 -10.10
C SER A 196 3.00 7.07 -9.57
N MET A 197 3.94 6.15 -9.39
CA MET A 197 5.30 6.44 -9.02
C MET A 197 6.01 7.24 -10.12
N LEU A 198 5.98 6.77 -11.36
CA LEU A 198 6.62 7.46 -12.50
C LEU A 198 6.06 8.87 -12.69
N ARG A 199 4.74 9.07 -12.56
CA ARG A 199 4.13 10.40 -12.60
C ARG A 199 4.67 11.31 -11.51
N TYR A 200 4.75 10.81 -10.30
CA TYR A 200 5.23 11.59 -9.17
C TYR A 200 6.70 11.99 -9.32
N PHE A 201 7.56 11.04 -9.67
CA PHE A 201 8.99 11.28 -9.85
C PHE A 201 9.30 12.14 -11.07
N SER A 202 8.52 12.05 -12.15
CA SER A 202 8.68 12.96 -13.30
C SER A 202 8.53 14.44 -12.91
N VAL A 203 7.58 14.76 -12.03
CA VAL A 203 7.44 16.14 -11.52
C VAL A 203 8.61 16.53 -10.60
N ILE A 204 9.09 15.60 -9.78
CA ILE A 204 10.27 15.83 -8.93
C ILE A 204 11.51 16.08 -9.80
N ASP A 205 11.69 15.32 -10.87
CA ASP A 205 12.82 15.49 -11.79
C ASP A 205 12.77 16.84 -12.51
N ASP A 206 11.57 17.27 -12.94
CA ASP A 206 11.38 18.63 -13.48
C ASP A 206 11.72 19.72 -12.43
N MET A 207 11.39 19.50 -11.14
CA MET A 207 11.77 20.44 -10.06
C MET A 207 13.28 20.42 -9.79
N ARG A 208 13.89 19.24 -9.76
CA ARG A 208 15.34 19.09 -9.54
C ARG A 208 16.16 19.73 -10.68
N SER A 209 15.74 19.50 -11.93
CA SER A 209 16.42 20.09 -13.10
C SER A 209 16.38 21.62 -13.11
N THR A 210 15.44 22.21 -12.38
CA THR A 210 15.26 23.67 -12.26
C THR A 210 15.65 24.21 -10.88
N ALA A 211 16.39 23.43 -10.09
CA ALA A 211 16.87 23.77 -8.74
C ALA A 211 15.74 24.20 -7.76
N ILE A 212 14.51 23.71 -7.95
CA ILE A 212 13.39 23.98 -7.05
C ILE A 212 13.42 22.99 -5.89
N PRO A 213 13.57 23.46 -4.63
CA PRO A 213 13.67 22.57 -3.47
C PRO A 213 12.33 21.88 -3.14
N LEU A 214 12.41 20.63 -2.68
CA LEU A 214 11.26 19.87 -2.18
C LEU A 214 11.02 20.19 -0.69
N THR A 215 9.77 20.26 -0.32
CA THR A 215 9.34 20.38 1.08
C THR A 215 9.39 19.02 1.80
N THR A 216 9.39 19.00 3.14
CA THR A 216 9.36 17.77 3.94
C THR A 216 8.20 16.85 3.55
N SER A 217 7.01 17.38 3.22
CA SER A 217 5.86 16.57 2.83
C SER A 217 6.02 15.93 1.44
N GLU A 218 6.69 16.62 0.54
CA GLU A 218 6.99 16.13 -0.81
C GLU A 218 8.05 15.03 -0.76
N TRP A 219 9.10 15.23 0.01
CA TRP A 219 10.08 14.19 0.31
C TRP A 219 9.44 12.95 0.95
N THR A 220 8.58 13.13 1.97
CA THR A 220 7.88 12.03 2.62
C THR A 220 7.02 11.24 1.64
N SER A 221 6.36 11.93 0.70
CA SER A 221 5.59 11.28 -0.35
C SER A 221 6.48 10.51 -1.34
N ALA A 222 7.62 11.08 -1.72
CA ALA A 222 8.63 10.43 -2.56
C ALA A 222 9.16 9.14 -1.90
N ILE A 223 9.56 9.22 -0.62
CA ILE A 223 9.97 8.06 0.18
C ILE A 223 8.86 6.99 0.21
N SER A 224 7.61 7.42 0.38
CA SER A 224 6.47 6.50 0.40
C SER A 224 6.18 5.84 -0.96
N PHE A 225 6.54 6.45 -2.09
CA PHE A 225 6.49 5.81 -3.41
C PHE A 225 7.65 4.85 -3.59
N ALA A 226 8.87 5.24 -3.27
CA ALA A 226 10.05 4.36 -3.31
C ALA A 226 9.85 3.10 -2.46
N ALA A 227 9.17 3.22 -1.31
CA ALA A 227 8.86 2.15 -0.37
C ALA A 227 7.85 1.11 -0.87
N ARG A 228 7.14 1.34 -1.99
CA ARG A 228 5.99 0.51 -2.42
C ARG A 228 5.92 0.28 -3.93
N TYR A 229 7.05 -0.01 -4.53
CA TYR A 229 7.14 -0.11 -6.00
C TYR A 229 6.18 -1.14 -6.64
N VAL A 230 5.94 -2.30 -6.04
CA VAL A 230 5.12 -3.37 -6.67
C VAL A 230 4.10 -3.95 -5.68
N ASN A 231 3.37 -3.10 -4.94
CA ASN A 231 2.44 -3.54 -3.89
C ASN A 231 3.08 -4.37 -2.76
N ARG A 232 4.42 -4.50 -2.75
CA ARG A 232 5.20 -5.19 -1.73
C ARG A 232 6.34 -4.30 -1.29
N SER A 233 6.69 -4.40 -0.02
CA SER A 233 7.92 -3.85 0.48
C SER A 233 8.89 -5.03 0.63
N THR A 234 9.87 -5.10 -0.23
CA THR A 234 10.99 -6.04 -0.14
C THR A 234 12.22 -5.31 0.40
N GLU A 235 13.34 -5.98 0.47
CA GLU A 235 14.62 -5.37 0.86
C GLU A 235 15.01 -4.20 -0.06
N VAL A 236 14.76 -4.34 -1.36
CA VAL A 236 15.08 -3.30 -2.35
C VAL A 236 14.28 -2.01 -2.10
N GLU A 237 12.99 -2.11 -1.76
CA GLU A 237 12.15 -0.97 -1.44
C GLU A 237 12.55 -0.31 -0.11
N VAL A 238 13.03 -1.11 0.85
CA VAL A 238 13.59 -0.58 2.12
C VAL A 238 14.84 0.23 1.83
N GLU A 239 15.79 -0.30 1.07
CA GLU A 239 17.02 0.39 0.69
C GLU A 239 16.73 1.67 -0.08
N ALA A 240 15.82 1.62 -1.05
CA ALA A 240 15.40 2.79 -1.82
C ALA A 240 14.78 3.89 -0.93
N ALA A 241 13.94 3.50 0.03
CA ALA A 241 13.34 4.44 0.98
C ALA A 241 14.39 5.08 1.91
N LEU A 242 15.34 4.28 2.42
CA LEU A 242 16.43 4.77 3.26
C LEU A 242 17.38 5.69 2.48
N GLN A 243 17.73 5.32 1.24
CA GLN A 243 18.57 6.16 0.39
C GLN A 243 17.92 7.52 0.14
N MET A 244 16.64 7.53 -0.16
CA MET A 244 15.91 8.79 -0.39
C MET A 244 15.78 9.62 0.90
N TRP A 245 15.66 8.98 2.06
CA TRP A 245 15.70 9.67 3.34
C TRP A 245 17.07 10.30 3.61
N ARG A 246 18.18 9.59 3.28
CA ARG A 246 19.52 10.15 3.38
C ARG A 246 19.69 11.36 2.46
N GLU A 247 19.26 11.28 1.20
CA GLU A 247 19.26 12.43 0.29
C GLU A 247 18.50 13.62 0.89
N MET A 248 17.32 13.37 1.47
CA MET A 248 16.51 14.40 2.12
C MET A 248 17.27 15.09 3.26
N GLU A 249 17.88 14.35 4.19
CA GLU A 249 18.50 14.93 5.39
C GLU A 249 19.93 15.42 5.16
N HIS A 250 20.75 14.67 4.42
CA HIS A 250 22.18 14.98 4.28
C HIS A 250 22.51 15.80 3.02
N VAL A 251 21.79 15.60 1.92
CA VAL A 251 22.04 16.35 0.69
C VAL A 251 21.17 17.62 0.62
N ALA A 252 19.86 17.47 0.81
CA ALA A 252 18.93 18.59 0.72
C ALA A 252 18.81 19.38 2.06
N GLY A 253 19.38 18.91 3.16
CA GLY A 253 19.31 19.55 4.47
C GLY A 253 17.90 19.61 5.09
N VAL A 254 16.95 18.85 4.55
CA VAL A 254 15.54 18.85 4.99
C VAL A 254 15.33 17.77 6.02
N LYS A 255 15.05 18.12 7.27
CA LYS A 255 14.85 17.15 8.33
C LYS A 255 13.52 16.39 8.19
N GLY A 256 13.57 15.08 8.37
CA GLY A 256 12.40 14.21 8.46
C GLY A 256 11.51 14.55 9.66
N ASN A 257 10.21 14.37 9.49
CA ASN A 257 9.22 14.55 10.54
C ASN A 257 8.60 13.21 10.98
N ASP A 258 7.64 13.24 11.90
CA ASP A 258 6.90 12.07 12.39
C ASP A 258 6.28 11.24 11.26
N ALA A 259 5.77 11.89 10.20
CA ALA A 259 5.22 11.18 9.04
C ALA A 259 6.30 10.48 8.21
N THR A 260 7.48 11.10 8.04
CA THR A 260 8.63 10.51 7.35
C THR A 260 9.05 9.21 8.03
N PHE A 261 9.26 9.26 9.34
CA PHE A 261 9.67 8.08 10.13
C PHE A 261 8.59 7.00 10.20
N ASN A 262 7.30 7.38 10.24
CA ASN A 262 6.21 6.41 10.12
C ASN A 262 6.23 5.65 8.79
N VAL A 263 6.58 6.31 7.69
CA VAL A 263 6.71 5.63 6.38
C VAL A 263 7.89 4.67 6.39
N LEU A 264 9.05 5.08 6.92
CA LEU A 264 10.23 4.22 7.05
C LEU A 264 9.95 3.02 7.96
N PHE A 265 9.28 3.23 9.09
CA PHE A 265 8.87 2.17 10.00
C PHE A 265 7.93 1.17 9.31
N ASP A 266 6.88 1.66 8.61
CA ASP A 266 5.92 0.81 7.91
C ASP A 266 6.58 -0.06 6.83
N VAL A 267 7.51 0.51 6.05
CA VAL A 267 8.21 -0.25 5.00
C VAL A 267 9.14 -1.32 5.60
N ALA A 268 9.87 -0.99 6.67
CA ALA A 268 10.73 -1.94 7.36
C ALA A 268 9.90 -3.11 7.94
N CYS A 269 8.75 -2.82 8.56
CA CYS A 269 7.83 -3.83 9.07
C CYS A 269 7.32 -4.76 7.97
N LYS A 270 6.86 -4.20 6.84
CA LYS A 270 6.31 -4.98 5.72
C LYS A 270 7.36 -5.82 5.00
N ALA A 271 8.61 -5.38 5.01
CA ALA A 271 9.75 -6.15 4.50
C ALA A 271 10.26 -7.22 5.49
N GLY A 272 9.68 -7.30 6.70
CA GLY A 272 10.14 -8.24 7.73
C GLY A 272 11.46 -7.85 8.40
N LYS A 273 11.95 -6.62 8.17
CA LYS A 273 13.19 -6.09 8.78
C LYS A 273 12.88 -5.51 10.16
N PHE A 274 12.52 -6.39 11.10
CA PHE A 274 12.02 -5.96 12.42
C PHE A 274 13.05 -5.22 13.25
N THR A 275 14.32 -5.60 13.18
CA THR A 275 15.41 -4.89 13.88
C THR A 275 15.53 -3.45 13.39
N LEU A 276 15.50 -3.25 12.06
CA LEU A 276 15.52 -1.91 11.47
C LEU A 276 14.29 -1.10 11.90
N ALA A 277 13.10 -1.71 11.95
CA ALA A 277 11.90 -1.06 12.43
C ALA A 277 12.06 -0.57 13.89
N GLU A 278 12.65 -1.40 14.75
CA GLU A 278 12.96 -1.03 16.14
C GLU A 278 13.99 0.13 16.23
N MET A 279 15.02 0.12 15.38
CA MET A 279 15.97 1.22 15.28
C MET A 279 15.31 2.53 14.87
N ILE A 280 14.45 2.50 13.85
CA ILE A 280 13.68 3.67 13.39
C ILE A 280 12.78 4.19 14.52
N TYR A 281 12.18 3.28 15.28
CA TYR A 281 11.36 3.63 16.43
C TYR A 281 12.18 4.36 17.51
N ASN A 282 13.32 3.81 17.87
CA ASN A 282 14.23 4.41 18.86
C ASN A 282 14.71 5.81 18.40
N GLU A 283 14.96 5.99 17.11
CA GLU A 283 15.32 7.29 16.53
C GLU A 283 14.18 8.29 16.64
N MET A 284 12.92 7.87 16.45
CA MET A 284 11.76 8.73 16.65
C MET A 284 11.68 9.22 18.11
N GLU A 285 11.94 8.34 19.10
CA GLU A 285 11.99 8.70 20.51
C GLU A 285 13.14 9.66 20.80
N ALA A 286 14.33 9.38 20.30
CA ALA A 286 15.52 10.21 20.46
C ALA A 286 15.33 11.64 19.91
N ARG A 287 14.59 11.77 18.81
CA ARG A 287 14.19 13.07 18.23
C ARG A 287 13.03 13.75 18.97
N GLY A 288 12.44 13.10 19.97
CA GLY A 288 11.33 13.64 20.76
C GLY A 288 10.01 13.73 19.98
N PHE A 289 9.81 12.92 18.95
CA PHE A 289 8.54 12.90 18.23
C PHE A 289 7.42 12.35 19.12
N LYS A 290 6.30 13.05 19.13
CA LYS A 290 5.09 12.58 19.82
C LYS A 290 4.34 11.60 18.94
N TYR A 291 4.07 10.43 19.50
CA TYR A 291 3.30 9.43 18.80
C TYR A 291 1.88 9.90 18.54
N ASN A 292 1.42 9.63 17.34
CA ASN A 292 0.08 9.94 16.89
C ASN A 292 -0.65 8.65 16.51
N ARG A 293 -1.92 8.77 16.13
CA ARG A 293 -2.77 7.66 15.74
C ARG A 293 -2.10 6.72 14.70
N PHE A 294 -1.47 7.29 13.66
CA PHE A 294 -0.84 6.47 12.61
C PHE A 294 0.30 5.62 13.17
N HIS A 295 1.09 6.21 14.05
CA HIS A 295 2.19 5.51 14.69
C HIS A 295 1.70 4.33 15.54
N HIS A 296 0.70 4.54 16.40
CA HIS A 296 0.13 3.46 17.21
C HIS A 296 -0.49 2.34 16.38
N VAL A 297 -1.18 2.68 15.27
CA VAL A 297 -1.71 1.66 14.34
C VAL A 297 -0.58 0.88 13.66
N SER A 298 0.49 1.56 13.25
CA SER A 298 1.67 0.89 12.70
C SER A 298 2.35 -0.04 13.70
N GLN A 299 2.37 0.32 15.00
CA GLN A 299 2.87 -0.57 16.06
C GLN A 299 1.98 -1.81 16.25
N ILE A 300 0.66 -1.65 16.23
CA ILE A 300 -0.26 -2.80 16.29
C ILE A 300 0.06 -3.77 15.15
N HIS A 301 0.23 -3.23 13.93
CA HIS A 301 0.58 -4.01 12.76
C HIS A 301 1.96 -4.70 12.89
N PHE A 302 2.96 -3.97 13.38
CA PHE A 302 4.30 -4.49 13.64
C PHE A 302 4.27 -5.72 14.57
N TYR A 303 3.58 -5.62 15.72
CA TYR A 303 3.46 -6.76 16.63
C TYR A 303 2.69 -7.92 16.02
N GLY A 304 1.67 -7.64 15.21
CA GLY A 304 0.98 -8.67 14.43
C GLY A 304 1.93 -9.42 13.49
N LEU A 305 2.75 -8.71 12.71
CA LEU A 305 3.74 -9.32 11.82
C LEU A 305 4.80 -10.14 12.57
N LYS A 306 5.15 -9.74 13.80
CA LYS A 306 6.02 -10.54 14.70
C LYS A 306 5.30 -11.75 15.33
N GLY A 307 4.00 -11.92 15.12
CA GLY A 307 3.21 -12.97 15.77
C GLY A 307 3.04 -12.75 17.29
N ASN A 308 3.12 -11.51 17.75
CA ASN A 308 3.05 -11.15 19.17
C ASN A 308 1.70 -10.46 19.48
N GLY A 309 0.70 -11.26 19.87
CA GLY A 309 -0.63 -10.76 20.22
C GLY A 309 -0.65 -9.87 21.46
N ASP A 310 0.20 -10.16 22.45
CA ASP A 310 0.28 -9.35 23.68
C ASP A 310 0.90 -7.97 23.40
N GLY A 311 1.93 -7.92 22.56
CA GLY A 311 2.49 -6.66 22.06
C GLY A 311 1.46 -5.82 21.30
N ALA A 312 0.62 -6.45 20.46
CA ALA A 312 -0.46 -5.77 19.77
C ALA A 312 -1.51 -5.19 20.76
N ARG A 313 -1.87 -5.95 21.81
CA ARG A 313 -2.76 -5.46 22.88
C ARG A 313 -2.14 -4.30 23.66
N ALA A 314 -0.84 -4.37 23.98
CA ALA A 314 -0.12 -3.29 24.64
C ALA A 314 -0.11 -2.02 23.78
N ALA A 315 0.16 -2.14 22.47
CA ALA A 315 0.13 -1.02 21.52
C ALA A 315 -1.29 -0.41 21.40
N TYR A 316 -2.32 -1.24 21.37
CA TYR A 316 -3.70 -0.78 21.42
C TYR A 316 -4.03 -0.02 22.71
N LYS A 317 -3.61 -0.56 23.85
CA LYS A 317 -3.77 0.10 25.17
C LYS A 317 -3.09 1.47 25.18
N ALA A 318 -1.85 1.54 24.70
CA ALA A 318 -1.10 2.79 24.57
C ALA A 318 -1.82 3.82 23.68
N LEU A 319 -2.44 3.38 22.56
CA LEU A 319 -3.27 4.22 21.70
C LEU A 319 -4.45 4.84 22.48
N VAL A 320 -5.15 4.03 23.27
CA VAL A 320 -6.30 4.48 24.06
C VAL A 320 -5.87 5.42 25.18
N GLU A 321 -4.77 5.12 25.88
CA GLU A 321 -4.18 5.95 26.95
C GLU A 321 -3.64 7.28 26.40
N ALA A 322 -3.10 7.28 25.19
CA ALA A 322 -2.70 8.52 24.50
C ALA A 322 -3.89 9.42 24.12
N GLY A 323 -5.13 8.98 24.35
CA GLY A 323 -6.34 9.73 24.03
C GLY A 323 -6.69 9.74 22.54
N GLU A 324 -6.14 8.82 21.77
CA GLU A 324 -6.51 8.67 20.35
C GLU A 324 -7.92 8.06 20.21
N ILE A 325 -8.57 8.36 19.11
CA ILE A 325 -9.95 7.90 18.87
C ILE A 325 -9.91 6.52 18.22
N VAL A 326 -10.58 5.55 18.83
CA VAL A 326 -10.75 4.21 18.27
C VAL A 326 -11.88 4.23 17.24
N ASP A 327 -11.61 3.72 16.05
CA ASP A 327 -12.55 3.57 14.94
C ASP A 327 -12.38 2.22 14.24
N THR A 328 -13.10 2.03 13.13
CA THR A 328 -13.01 0.84 12.27
C THR A 328 -11.57 0.50 11.86
N VAL A 329 -10.74 1.50 11.54
CA VAL A 329 -9.35 1.27 11.08
C VAL A 329 -8.49 0.67 12.19
N VAL A 330 -8.60 1.18 13.42
CA VAL A 330 -7.88 0.66 14.58
C VAL A 330 -8.31 -0.78 14.90
N LEU A 331 -9.63 -1.05 14.85
CA LEU A 331 -10.15 -2.40 15.14
C LEU A 331 -9.77 -3.39 14.03
N ASN A 332 -9.76 -3.00 12.77
CA ASN A 332 -9.25 -3.83 11.68
C ASN A 332 -7.76 -4.16 11.84
N ALA A 333 -6.95 -3.19 12.29
CA ALA A 333 -5.54 -3.45 12.59
C ALA A 333 -5.39 -4.47 13.73
N MET A 334 -6.22 -4.38 14.79
CA MET A 334 -6.24 -5.37 15.88
C MET A 334 -6.69 -6.75 15.41
N ILE A 335 -7.77 -6.85 14.62
CA ILE A 335 -8.24 -8.12 14.05
C ILE A 335 -7.13 -8.76 13.22
N SER A 336 -6.48 -7.98 12.33
CA SER A 336 -5.36 -8.46 11.52
C SER A 336 -4.19 -8.92 12.37
N ALA A 337 -3.79 -8.15 13.39
CA ALA A 337 -2.66 -8.49 14.26
C ALA A 337 -2.93 -9.77 15.07
N LEU A 338 -4.13 -9.94 15.61
CA LEU A 338 -4.50 -11.15 16.35
C LEU A 338 -4.54 -12.39 15.45
N ILE A 339 -5.05 -12.26 14.23
CA ILE A 339 -5.02 -13.33 13.24
C ILE A 339 -3.58 -13.74 12.92
N GLN A 340 -2.69 -12.77 12.70
CA GLN A 340 -1.28 -13.04 12.41
C GLN A 340 -0.56 -13.69 13.60
N SER A 341 -1.00 -13.37 14.82
CA SER A 341 -0.51 -13.96 16.06
C SER A 341 -1.14 -15.33 16.38
N HIS A 342 -1.88 -15.92 15.44
CA HIS A 342 -2.59 -17.22 15.60
C HIS A 342 -3.71 -17.22 16.66
N GLU A 343 -4.24 -16.05 16.99
CA GLU A 343 -5.31 -15.86 17.96
C GLU A 343 -6.66 -15.56 17.26
N ALA A 344 -7.09 -16.42 16.36
CA ALA A 344 -8.30 -16.21 15.55
C ALA A 344 -9.56 -16.00 16.42
N ASN A 345 -9.71 -16.71 17.52
CA ASN A 345 -10.87 -16.56 18.43
C ASN A 345 -10.90 -15.17 19.07
N ALA A 346 -9.73 -14.61 19.42
CA ALA A 346 -9.64 -13.25 19.94
C ALA A 346 -10.00 -12.23 18.86
N ALA A 347 -9.59 -12.45 17.62
CA ALA A 347 -9.95 -11.61 16.48
C ALA A 347 -11.47 -11.65 16.21
N GLU A 348 -12.09 -12.83 16.24
CA GLU A 348 -13.55 -12.98 16.13
C GLU A 348 -14.28 -12.23 17.26
N ASN A 349 -13.77 -12.28 18.48
CA ASN A 349 -14.34 -11.53 19.61
C ASN A 349 -14.27 -10.01 19.40
N VAL A 350 -13.17 -9.50 18.83
CA VAL A 350 -13.07 -8.06 18.47
C VAL A 350 -14.11 -7.73 17.41
N TYR A 351 -14.24 -8.55 16.37
CA TYR A 351 -15.25 -8.37 15.32
C TYR A 351 -16.68 -8.37 15.88
N GLU A 352 -17.02 -9.33 16.75
CA GLU A 352 -18.36 -9.41 17.34
C GLU A 352 -18.67 -8.20 18.25
N ARG A 353 -17.67 -7.64 18.93
CA ARG A 353 -17.83 -6.40 19.70
C ARG A 353 -18.03 -5.20 18.78
N MET A 354 -17.29 -5.12 17.68
CA MET A 354 -17.43 -4.09 16.66
C MET A 354 -18.84 -4.10 16.05
N LYS A 355 -19.35 -5.29 15.69
CA LYS A 355 -20.69 -5.50 15.18
C LYS A 355 -21.75 -5.07 16.19
N ARG A 356 -21.62 -5.45 17.46
CA ARG A 356 -22.55 -5.04 18.52
C ARG A 356 -22.54 -3.53 18.75
N ALA A 357 -21.38 -2.90 18.73
CA ALA A 357 -21.26 -1.45 18.87
C ALA A 357 -21.99 -0.70 17.73
N HIS A 358 -21.85 -1.22 16.50
CA HIS A 358 -22.58 -0.67 15.35
C HIS A 358 -24.09 -0.80 15.51
N LEU A 359 -24.57 -1.98 15.88
CA LEU A 359 -26.01 -2.26 16.04
C LEU A 359 -26.65 -1.49 17.21
N ALA A 360 -25.88 -1.21 18.25
CA ALA A 360 -26.35 -0.42 19.41
C ALA A 360 -26.51 1.07 19.09
N ASN A 361 -25.81 1.57 18.07
CA ASN A 361 -25.86 3.00 17.70
C ASN A 361 -26.77 3.20 16.49
N LYS A 362 -27.98 3.70 16.72
CA LYS A 362 -29.00 3.93 15.67
C LYS A 362 -28.54 4.92 14.58
N ASP A 363 -27.63 5.82 14.91
CA ASP A 363 -27.09 6.82 13.99
C ASP A 363 -25.78 6.37 13.33
N SER A 364 -25.36 5.14 13.58
CA SER A 364 -24.11 4.62 13.05
C SER A 364 -24.18 4.43 11.53
N ARG A 365 -23.28 5.12 10.84
CA ARG A 365 -23.11 4.99 9.39
C ARG A 365 -21.96 4.02 9.10
N LEU A 366 -22.04 3.36 7.95
CA LEU A 366 -20.89 2.60 7.46
C LEU A 366 -19.75 3.54 7.04
N PRO A 367 -18.48 3.13 7.20
CA PRO A 367 -17.35 3.90 6.70
C PRO A 367 -17.48 4.13 5.18
N PRO A 368 -17.03 5.29 4.67
CA PRO A 368 -17.06 5.55 3.23
C PRO A 368 -16.18 4.55 2.48
N ARG A 369 -16.58 4.21 1.26
CA ARG A 369 -15.88 3.24 0.42
C ARG A 369 -14.66 3.83 -0.25
N ASP A 370 -14.78 5.08 -0.68
CA ASP A 370 -13.72 5.73 -1.43
C ASP A 370 -12.50 6.07 -0.56
N TYR A 371 -11.33 5.94 -1.15
CA TYR A 371 -10.05 6.14 -0.46
C TYR A 371 -9.86 7.61 -0.04
N LYS A 372 -10.31 8.58 -0.86
CA LYS A 372 -10.15 10.01 -0.59
C LYS A 372 -10.92 10.40 0.66
N SER A 373 -12.19 10.00 0.79
CA SER A 373 -13.03 10.25 1.98
C SER A 373 -12.50 9.53 3.22
N ARG A 374 -12.06 8.27 3.10
CA ARG A 374 -11.43 7.55 4.23
C ARG A 374 -10.17 8.26 4.73
N ARG A 375 -9.34 8.76 3.82
CA ARG A 375 -8.15 9.54 4.17
C ARG A 375 -8.51 10.85 4.86
N GLU A 376 -9.51 11.55 4.38
CA GLU A 376 -9.97 12.80 4.99
C GLU A 376 -10.51 12.59 6.41
N ILE A 377 -11.29 11.54 6.63
CA ILE A 377 -11.73 11.13 7.97
C ILE A 377 -10.53 10.88 8.89
N ASN A 378 -9.53 10.12 8.44
CA ASN A 378 -8.33 9.85 9.24
C ASN A 378 -7.58 11.14 9.62
N LEU A 379 -7.42 12.08 8.68
CA LEU A 379 -6.79 13.38 8.96
C LEU A 379 -7.63 14.23 9.90
N THR A 380 -8.95 14.15 9.79
CA THR A 380 -9.87 14.84 10.69
C THR A 380 -9.80 14.26 12.10
N LEU A 381 -9.78 12.93 12.25
CA LEU A 381 -9.60 12.26 13.54
C LEU A 381 -8.28 12.64 14.20
N LEU A 382 -7.19 12.75 13.42
CA LEU A 382 -5.90 13.22 13.93
C LEU A 382 -5.97 14.65 14.46
N LYS A 383 -6.65 15.57 13.75
CA LYS A 383 -6.86 16.96 14.20
C LYS A 383 -7.73 17.00 15.44
N LEU A 384 -8.80 16.23 15.47
CA LEU A 384 -9.71 16.14 16.60
C LEU A 384 -9.02 15.58 17.84
N ALA A 385 -8.21 14.54 17.71
CA ALA A 385 -7.41 14.00 18.83
C ALA A 385 -6.47 15.06 19.42
N LYS A 386 -5.79 15.86 18.58
CA LYS A 386 -4.95 16.99 19.05
C LYS A 386 -5.77 18.04 19.83
N THR A 387 -6.99 18.35 19.38
CA THR A 387 -7.88 19.30 20.04
C THR A 387 -8.46 18.72 21.32
N ALA A 388 -8.82 17.47 21.31
CA ALA A 388 -9.43 16.75 22.43
C ALA A 388 -8.45 16.54 23.60
N LYS A 389 -7.15 16.40 23.33
CA LYS A 389 -6.10 16.40 24.40
C LYS A 389 -6.12 17.66 25.26
N LYS A 390 -6.65 18.77 24.72
CA LYS A 390 -6.82 20.03 25.48
C LYS A 390 -8.17 20.14 26.21
N ASN A 391 -9.18 19.35 25.79
CA ASN A 391 -10.55 19.43 26.31
C ASN A 391 -11.16 18.02 26.47
N PRO A 392 -11.11 17.40 27.67
CA PRO A 392 -11.58 16.02 27.92
C PRO A 392 -13.07 15.78 27.59
N THR A 393 -13.92 16.77 27.79
CA THR A 393 -15.36 16.67 27.48
C THR A 393 -15.61 16.49 25.97
N LYS A 394 -14.85 17.19 25.13
CA LYS A 394 -14.91 17.04 23.68
C LYS A 394 -14.38 15.66 23.22
N LEU A 395 -13.40 15.11 23.93
CA LEU A 395 -12.89 13.76 23.63
C LEU A 395 -14.01 12.71 23.78
N GLN A 396 -14.81 12.82 24.83
CA GLN A 396 -15.91 11.89 25.07
C GLN A 396 -17.00 12.01 23.99
N GLU A 397 -17.33 13.23 23.58
CA GLU A 397 -18.26 13.47 22.45
C GLU A 397 -17.73 12.89 21.12
N PHE A 398 -16.45 13.08 20.83
CA PHE A 398 -15.85 12.52 19.60
C PHE A 398 -15.74 11.00 19.63
N ARG A 399 -15.50 10.40 20.80
CA ARG A 399 -15.55 8.94 20.95
C ARG A 399 -16.92 8.36 20.67
N GLN A 400 -17.98 9.06 21.09
CA GLN A 400 -19.37 8.63 20.81
C GLN A 400 -19.74 8.78 19.34
N LYS A 401 -19.16 9.76 18.63
CA LYS A 401 -19.38 10.01 17.20
C LYS A 401 -18.44 9.23 16.28
N SER A 402 -17.46 8.48 16.84
CA SER A 402 -16.54 7.69 16.02
C SER A 402 -17.28 6.56 15.30
N ILE A 403 -16.97 6.35 14.03
CA ILE A 403 -17.58 5.28 13.24
C ILE A 403 -16.91 3.97 13.62
N ILE A 404 -17.66 3.10 14.29
CA ILE A 404 -17.27 1.72 14.58
C ILE A 404 -18.28 0.81 13.89
N ALA A 405 -17.93 0.33 12.71
CA ALA A 405 -18.76 -0.59 11.94
C ALA A 405 -17.88 -1.49 11.08
N PRO A 406 -18.27 -2.76 10.85
CA PRO A 406 -17.58 -3.61 9.87
C PRO A 406 -17.58 -2.96 8.49
N ASP A 407 -16.45 -3.01 7.80
CA ASP A 407 -16.30 -2.53 6.44
C ASP A 407 -15.78 -3.64 5.51
N LEU A 408 -15.63 -3.34 4.23
CA LEU A 408 -15.07 -4.29 3.27
C LEU A 408 -13.69 -4.82 3.71
N HIS A 409 -12.88 -3.98 4.36
CA HIS A 409 -11.56 -4.40 4.82
C HIS A 409 -11.65 -5.42 5.97
N THR A 410 -12.60 -5.25 6.88
CA THR A 410 -12.91 -6.23 7.94
C THR A 410 -13.20 -7.61 7.34
N TYR A 411 -14.11 -7.66 6.36
CA TYR A 411 -14.48 -8.93 5.72
C TYR A 411 -13.35 -9.52 4.89
N ARG A 412 -12.55 -8.68 4.22
CA ARG A 412 -11.36 -9.16 3.52
C ARG A 412 -10.37 -9.87 4.45
N ILE A 413 -10.13 -9.34 5.63
CA ILE A 413 -9.24 -9.97 6.62
C ILE A 413 -9.80 -11.32 7.06
N LEU A 414 -11.07 -11.35 7.48
CA LEU A 414 -11.71 -12.54 8.01
C LEU A 414 -11.88 -13.62 6.93
N VAL A 415 -12.46 -13.28 5.79
CA VAL A 415 -12.66 -14.20 4.67
C VAL A 415 -11.34 -14.77 4.17
N ASN A 416 -10.30 -13.93 4.01
CA ASN A 416 -9.00 -14.42 3.58
C ASN A 416 -8.39 -15.40 4.60
N TYR A 417 -8.49 -15.13 5.88
CA TYR A 417 -7.98 -16.04 6.90
C TYR A 417 -8.72 -17.39 6.89
N PHE A 418 -10.05 -17.36 6.96
CA PHE A 418 -10.84 -18.59 7.05
C PHE A 418 -10.88 -19.38 5.74
N ALA A 419 -10.80 -18.70 4.58
CA ALA A 419 -10.70 -19.39 3.29
C ALA A 419 -9.31 -19.97 3.03
N VAL A 420 -8.24 -19.22 3.33
CA VAL A 420 -6.89 -19.55 2.87
C VAL A 420 -6.08 -20.30 3.93
N ARG A 421 -6.11 -19.84 5.18
CA ARG A 421 -5.29 -20.45 6.25
C ARG A 421 -6.01 -21.53 7.04
N SER A 422 -7.26 -21.28 7.42
CA SER A 422 -8.04 -22.22 8.23
C SER A 422 -8.75 -23.29 7.38
N GLY A 423 -9.21 -22.96 6.18
CA GLY A 423 -10.00 -23.85 5.32
C GLY A 423 -11.46 -24.05 5.81
N GLU A 424 -11.96 -23.17 6.68
CA GLU A 424 -13.30 -23.26 7.28
C GLU A 424 -14.35 -22.55 6.41
N LEU A 425 -14.86 -23.23 5.39
CA LEU A 425 -15.82 -22.64 4.45
C LEU A 425 -17.13 -22.20 5.13
N ASP A 426 -17.56 -22.87 6.19
CA ASP A 426 -18.79 -22.51 6.92
C ASP A 426 -18.66 -21.12 7.58
N LYS A 427 -17.48 -20.79 8.12
CA LYS A 427 -17.22 -19.45 8.65
C LYS A 427 -17.14 -18.40 7.52
N VAL A 428 -16.56 -18.77 6.39
CA VAL A 428 -16.53 -17.89 5.20
C VAL A 428 -17.96 -17.58 4.78
N ALA A 429 -18.84 -18.58 4.67
CA ALA A 429 -20.24 -18.38 4.33
C ALA A 429 -20.95 -17.44 5.33
N LYS A 430 -20.76 -17.67 6.65
CA LYS A 430 -21.28 -16.79 7.70
C LYS A 430 -20.86 -15.32 7.48
N TYR A 431 -19.59 -15.06 7.24
CA TYR A 431 -19.11 -13.68 7.06
C TYR A 431 -19.62 -13.04 5.77
N LEU A 432 -19.78 -13.80 4.71
CA LEU A 432 -20.38 -13.31 3.47
C LEU A 432 -21.87 -12.98 3.65
N ASP A 433 -22.61 -13.80 4.39
CA ASP A 433 -24.02 -13.53 4.74
C ASP A 433 -24.16 -12.28 5.60
N GLU A 434 -23.28 -12.11 6.60
CA GLU A 434 -23.25 -10.91 7.43
C GLU A 434 -22.86 -9.66 6.62
N MET A 435 -21.90 -9.79 5.69
CA MET A 435 -21.52 -8.72 4.76
C MET A 435 -22.69 -8.25 3.90
N LYS A 436 -23.49 -9.20 3.39
CA LYS A 436 -24.71 -8.92 2.65
C LYS A 436 -25.73 -8.20 3.54
N TRP A 437 -25.91 -8.64 4.77
CA TRP A 437 -26.82 -8.01 5.70
C TRP A 437 -26.45 -6.55 5.98
N PHE A 438 -25.16 -6.21 6.04
CA PHE A 438 -24.63 -4.84 6.13
C PHE A 438 -24.64 -4.09 4.79
N GLN A 439 -25.16 -4.68 3.71
CA GLN A 439 -25.20 -4.08 2.37
C GLN A 439 -23.81 -3.65 1.84
N ILE A 440 -22.77 -4.37 2.22
CA ILE A 440 -21.41 -4.16 1.71
C ILE A 440 -21.28 -4.95 0.40
N PRO A 441 -20.96 -4.32 -0.75
CA PRO A 441 -20.92 -4.99 -2.03
C PRO A 441 -19.79 -6.00 -2.13
N LEU A 442 -19.97 -6.96 -3.03
CA LEU A 442 -18.93 -7.92 -3.38
C LEU A 442 -17.74 -7.18 -4.03
N HIS A 443 -16.55 -7.70 -3.79
CA HIS A 443 -15.31 -7.14 -4.30
C HIS A 443 -14.39 -8.27 -4.78
N GLY A 444 -13.61 -8.03 -5.83
CA GLY A 444 -12.72 -9.04 -6.42
C GLY A 444 -11.75 -9.72 -5.44
N ALA A 445 -11.35 -9.03 -4.36
CA ALA A 445 -10.49 -9.62 -3.33
C ALA A 445 -11.16 -10.77 -2.55
N LEU A 446 -12.49 -10.77 -2.40
CA LEU A 446 -13.21 -11.87 -1.75
C LEU A 446 -13.23 -13.10 -2.65
N PHE A 447 -13.52 -12.92 -3.95
CA PHE A 447 -13.43 -14.01 -4.92
C PHE A 447 -12.01 -14.57 -5.01
N LEU A 448 -10.99 -13.70 -4.98
CA LEU A 448 -9.59 -14.14 -4.92
C LEU A 448 -9.32 -15.01 -3.69
N SER A 449 -9.84 -14.64 -2.53
CA SER A 449 -9.68 -15.43 -1.29
C SER A 449 -10.38 -16.79 -1.40
N LEU A 450 -11.58 -16.84 -1.97
CA LEU A 450 -12.30 -18.09 -2.23
C LEU A 450 -11.56 -18.99 -3.22
N LEU A 451 -11.11 -18.46 -4.35
CA LEU A 451 -10.32 -19.20 -5.34
C LEU A 451 -9.02 -19.75 -4.75
N LYS A 452 -8.33 -18.98 -3.90
CA LYS A 452 -7.18 -19.46 -3.13
C LYS A 452 -7.58 -20.61 -2.20
N GLY A 453 -8.71 -20.50 -1.51
CA GLY A 453 -9.25 -21.56 -0.65
C GLY A 453 -9.51 -22.86 -1.41
N PHE A 454 -10.17 -22.78 -2.57
CA PHE A 454 -10.38 -23.95 -3.44
C PHE A 454 -9.05 -24.54 -3.94
N ALA A 455 -8.10 -23.73 -4.33
CA ALA A 455 -6.78 -24.19 -4.76
C ALA A 455 -5.98 -24.86 -3.63
N LEU A 456 -6.16 -24.45 -2.39
CA LEU A 456 -5.42 -25.00 -1.24
C LEU A 456 -6.14 -26.21 -0.60
N HIS A 457 -7.44 -26.13 -0.40
CA HIS A 457 -8.23 -27.10 0.38
C HIS A 457 -9.15 -27.95 -0.48
N GLY A 458 -9.37 -27.64 -1.77
CA GLY A 458 -10.19 -28.40 -2.70
C GLY A 458 -9.52 -29.69 -3.19
N GLY A 459 -10.27 -30.53 -3.89
CA GLY A 459 -9.78 -31.79 -4.47
C GLY A 459 -9.46 -32.88 -3.42
N ILE A 460 -9.77 -32.66 -2.15
CA ILE A 460 -9.60 -33.63 -1.06
C ILE A 460 -10.97 -34.22 -0.71
N ARG A 461 -11.05 -35.52 -0.55
CA ARG A 461 -12.31 -36.19 -0.17
C ARG A 461 -12.82 -35.68 1.19
N TYR A 462 -14.14 -35.53 1.30
CA TYR A 462 -14.85 -35.07 2.50
C TYR A 462 -14.55 -33.63 2.95
N THR A 463 -14.04 -32.77 2.07
CA THR A 463 -13.96 -31.35 2.35
C THR A 463 -15.20 -30.61 1.86
N HIS A 464 -15.46 -29.44 2.46
CA HIS A 464 -16.52 -28.54 1.98
C HIS A 464 -16.14 -27.81 0.69
N TRP A 465 -14.87 -27.87 0.27
CA TRP A 465 -14.33 -27.20 -0.94
C TRP A 465 -14.51 -28.09 -2.18
N THR A 466 -15.78 -28.30 -2.57
CA THR A 466 -16.16 -29.19 -3.67
C THR A 466 -16.15 -28.49 -5.03
N GLU A 467 -16.08 -29.29 -6.11
CA GLU A 467 -16.15 -28.83 -7.48
C GLU A 467 -17.43 -28.04 -7.76
N ASP A 468 -18.60 -28.54 -7.36
CA ASP A 468 -19.90 -27.87 -7.57
C ASP A 468 -19.94 -26.47 -6.97
N ARG A 469 -19.31 -26.29 -5.80
CA ARG A 469 -19.22 -24.99 -5.14
C ARG A 469 -18.24 -24.06 -5.86
N LEU A 470 -17.12 -24.60 -6.34
CA LEU A 470 -16.19 -23.83 -7.16
C LEU A 470 -16.87 -23.31 -8.44
N GLU A 471 -17.60 -24.19 -9.12
CA GLU A 471 -18.40 -23.80 -10.30
C GLU A 471 -19.43 -22.72 -9.97
N SER A 472 -20.10 -22.85 -8.83
CA SER A 472 -21.07 -21.86 -8.37
C SER A 472 -20.44 -20.50 -8.09
N VAL A 473 -19.29 -20.48 -7.41
CA VAL A 473 -18.54 -19.25 -7.12
C VAL A 473 -18.01 -18.62 -8.42
N TRP A 474 -17.49 -19.44 -9.34
CA TRP A 474 -16.99 -18.97 -10.62
C TRP A 474 -18.10 -18.36 -11.47
N LYS A 475 -19.23 -19.06 -11.59
CA LYS A 475 -20.40 -18.57 -12.31
C LYS A 475 -20.92 -17.25 -11.74
N ALA A 476 -20.98 -17.12 -10.41
CA ALA A 476 -21.36 -15.86 -9.75
C ALA A 476 -20.37 -14.73 -10.07
N PHE A 477 -19.06 -15.02 -10.08
CA PHE A 477 -18.04 -14.04 -10.43
C PHE A 477 -18.16 -13.56 -11.88
N ILE A 478 -18.32 -14.46 -12.82
CA ILE A 478 -18.49 -14.13 -14.23
C ILE A 478 -19.78 -13.33 -14.48
N GLN A 479 -20.89 -13.74 -13.86
CA GLN A 479 -22.16 -13.01 -13.96
C GLN A 479 -22.06 -11.60 -13.39
N ALA A 480 -21.32 -11.40 -12.30
CA ALA A 480 -21.11 -10.08 -11.70
C ALA A 480 -20.25 -9.17 -12.60
N ILE A 481 -19.24 -9.73 -13.27
CA ILE A 481 -18.46 -8.98 -14.28
C ILE A 481 -19.34 -8.62 -15.48
N ASP A 482 -20.11 -9.56 -16.00
CA ASP A 482 -21.01 -9.33 -17.14
C ASP A 482 -22.12 -8.32 -16.78
N GLY A 483 -22.48 -8.24 -15.48
CA GLY A 483 -23.41 -7.25 -14.93
C GLY A 483 -22.83 -5.83 -14.77
N GLY A 484 -21.51 -5.65 -14.96
CA GLY A 484 -20.84 -4.35 -14.90
C GLY A 484 -20.61 -3.82 -13.48
N GLU A 485 -20.47 -4.69 -12.47
CA GLU A 485 -20.13 -4.29 -11.11
C GLU A 485 -18.74 -3.61 -11.07
N GLU A 486 -18.68 -2.39 -10.50
CA GLU A 486 -17.52 -1.49 -10.61
C GLU A 486 -16.20 -2.06 -10.07
N ASP A 487 -16.24 -2.87 -9.00
CA ASP A 487 -15.04 -3.38 -8.31
C ASP A 487 -14.66 -4.81 -8.73
N LEU A 488 -15.25 -5.34 -9.81
CA LEU A 488 -15.05 -6.71 -10.28
C LEU A 488 -14.44 -6.73 -11.67
N TYR A 489 -13.23 -7.24 -11.77
CA TYR A 489 -12.52 -7.46 -13.03
C TYR A 489 -11.55 -8.65 -12.92
N ILE A 490 -11.21 -9.26 -14.04
CA ILE A 490 -10.24 -10.34 -14.08
C ILE A 490 -8.84 -9.74 -14.01
N SER A 491 -8.16 -9.92 -12.89
CA SER A 491 -6.73 -9.60 -12.73
C SER A 491 -5.89 -10.85 -12.96
N LYS A 492 -4.59 -10.68 -13.23
CA LYS A 492 -3.65 -11.82 -13.31
C LYS A 492 -3.67 -12.75 -12.09
N TRP A 493 -3.94 -12.20 -10.91
CA TRP A 493 -4.03 -12.99 -9.69
C TRP A 493 -5.31 -13.82 -9.61
N ILE A 494 -6.45 -13.25 -10.00
CA ILE A 494 -7.72 -13.99 -10.09
C ILE A 494 -7.59 -15.10 -11.15
N ALA A 495 -7.02 -14.77 -12.33
CA ALA A 495 -6.80 -15.75 -13.39
C ALA A 495 -5.92 -16.91 -12.90
N LEU A 496 -4.77 -16.60 -12.29
CA LEU A 496 -3.86 -17.62 -11.77
C LEU A 496 -4.52 -18.54 -10.75
N TRP A 497 -5.23 -17.97 -9.77
CA TRP A 497 -5.82 -18.76 -8.69
C TRP A 497 -7.09 -19.49 -9.14
N ALA A 498 -7.86 -18.97 -10.10
CA ALA A 498 -8.94 -19.70 -10.72
C ALA A 498 -8.43 -20.94 -11.46
N LEU A 499 -7.42 -20.80 -12.32
CA LEU A 499 -6.84 -21.92 -13.05
C LEU A 499 -6.28 -23.00 -12.10
N ARG A 500 -5.63 -22.59 -11.00
CA ARG A 500 -5.16 -23.54 -9.97
C ARG A 500 -6.31 -24.25 -9.24
N ALA A 501 -7.36 -23.54 -8.91
CA ALA A 501 -8.52 -24.09 -8.25
C ALA A 501 -9.21 -25.13 -9.14
N PHE A 502 -9.45 -24.80 -10.40
CA PHE A 502 -10.08 -25.71 -11.36
C PHE A 502 -9.18 -26.89 -11.70
N LEU A 503 -7.89 -26.68 -11.89
CA LEU A 503 -6.95 -27.78 -12.13
C LEU A 503 -6.98 -28.80 -11.02
N LYS A 504 -7.10 -28.34 -9.77
CA LYS A 504 -7.11 -29.20 -8.59
C LYS A 504 -8.46 -29.87 -8.33
N CYS A 505 -9.57 -29.16 -8.55
CA CYS A 505 -10.91 -29.64 -8.25
C CYS A 505 -11.60 -30.36 -9.40
N SER A 506 -11.42 -29.88 -10.65
CA SER A 506 -12.18 -30.31 -11.83
C SER A 506 -11.30 -30.91 -12.94
N GLY A 507 -9.97 -30.77 -12.81
CA GLY A 507 -9.01 -31.33 -13.75
C GLY A 507 -8.71 -30.47 -14.99
N LYS A 508 -7.87 -30.99 -15.91
CA LYS A 508 -7.27 -30.23 -17.00
C LYS A 508 -8.29 -29.72 -18.03
N SER A 509 -9.28 -30.54 -18.41
CA SER A 509 -10.26 -30.16 -19.43
C SER A 509 -11.03 -28.90 -19.01
N ARG A 510 -11.63 -28.92 -17.82
CA ARG A 510 -12.40 -27.77 -17.31
C ARG A 510 -11.53 -26.51 -17.11
N THR A 511 -10.25 -26.70 -16.76
CA THR A 511 -9.30 -25.58 -16.63
C THR A 511 -9.08 -24.84 -17.96
N VAL A 512 -9.07 -25.57 -19.08
CA VAL A 512 -8.97 -24.96 -20.43
C VAL A 512 -10.24 -24.17 -20.75
N ASP A 513 -11.43 -24.72 -20.46
CA ASP A 513 -12.69 -24.01 -20.68
C ASP A 513 -12.75 -22.71 -19.88
N VAL A 514 -12.35 -22.74 -18.61
CA VAL A 514 -12.27 -21.56 -17.74
C VAL A 514 -11.28 -20.52 -18.29
N TRP A 515 -10.16 -20.97 -18.84
CA TRP A 515 -9.22 -20.07 -19.50
C TRP A 515 -9.85 -19.37 -20.72
N GLU A 516 -10.60 -20.09 -21.53
CA GLU A 516 -11.31 -19.50 -22.68
C GLU A 516 -12.41 -18.53 -22.24
N GLU A 517 -13.19 -18.87 -21.20
CA GLU A 517 -14.17 -17.97 -20.61
C GLU A 517 -13.53 -16.65 -20.11
N MET A 518 -12.33 -16.72 -19.50
CA MET A 518 -11.58 -15.54 -19.10
C MET A 518 -11.11 -14.70 -20.27
N ARG A 519 -10.58 -15.34 -21.33
CA ARG A 519 -10.07 -14.62 -22.51
C ARG A 519 -11.14 -13.86 -23.29
N GLN A 520 -12.38 -14.24 -23.18
CA GLN A 520 -13.50 -13.49 -23.76
C GLN A 520 -13.74 -12.14 -23.07
N ARG A 521 -13.29 -11.98 -21.82
CA ARG A 521 -13.58 -10.83 -20.96
C ARG A 521 -12.33 -10.06 -20.53
N TRP A 522 -11.17 -10.61 -20.78
CA TRP A 522 -9.90 -10.05 -20.36
C TRP A 522 -8.80 -10.32 -21.37
N THR A 523 -8.10 -9.27 -21.77
CA THR A 523 -6.91 -9.34 -22.63
C THR A 523 -5.67 -9.16 -21.74
N PRO A 524 -4.97 -10.26 -21.37
CA PRO A 524 -3.75 -10.15 -20.57
C PRO A 524 -2.64 -9.46 -21.37
N SER A 525 -1.80 -8.68 -20.67
CA SER A 525 -0.55 -8.22 -21.24
C SER A 525 0.41 -9.40 -21.46
N GLU A 526 1.41 -9.23 -22.33
CA GLU A 526 2.44 -10.25 -22.58
C GLU A 526 3.13 -10.67 -21.28
N ALA A 527 3.47 -9.69 -20.42
CA ALA A 527 4.07 -9.95 -19.10
C ALA A 527 3.14 -10.73 -18.16
N ASP A 528 1.83 -10.46 -18.19
CA ASP A 528 0.86 -11.21 -17.37
C ASP A 528 0.69 -12.64 -17.91
N MET A 529 0.71 -12.82 -19.24
CA MET A 529 0.67 -14.13 -19.87
C MET A 529 1.90 -14.97 -19.48
N ASP A 530 3.08 -14.40 -19.63
CA ASP A 530 4.33 -15.06 -19.25
C ASP A 530 4.33 -15.46 -17.78
N PHE A 531 3.87 -14.58 -16.90
CA PHE A 531 3.75 -14.86 -15.47
C PHE A 531 2.82 -16.04 -15.18
N ILE A 532 1.64 -16.09 -15.82
CA ILE A 532 0.67 -17.16 -15.63
C ILE A 532 1.22 -18.47 -16.18
N MET A 533 1.74 -18.47 -17.42
CA MET A 533 2.29 -19.67 -18.06
C MET A 533 3.48 -20.25 -17.31
N LYS A 534 4.41 -19.39 -16.85
CA LYS A 534 5.56 -19.81 -16.04
C LYS A 534 5.14 -20.47 -14.73
N THR A 535 4.02 -20.03 -14.16
CA THR A 535 3.54 -20.55 -12.87
C THR A 535 2.70 -21.81 -13.03
N LEU A 536 1.95 -21.95 -14.15
CA LEU A 536 1.06 -23.11 -14.39
C LEU A 536 1.76 -24.28 -15.08
N ARG A 537 2.76 -24.03 -15.93
CA ARG A 537 3.47 -25.07 -16.66
C ARG A 537 3.93 -26.25 -15.80
N PRO A 538 4.63 -26.04 -14.66
CA PRO A 538 5.04 -27.14 -13.79
C PRO A 538 3.86 -27.97 -13.25
N LEU A 539 2.71 -27.31 -13.00
CA LEU A 539 1.50 -27.98 -12.51
C LEU A 539 0.81 -28.80 -13.62
N LEU A 540 0.83 -28.32 -14.86
CA LEU A 540 0.28 -29.03 -16.02
C LEU A 540 1.14 -30.23 -16.39
N ASP A 541 2.46 -30.14 -16.20
CA ASP A 541 3.42 -31.21 -16.49
C ASP A 541 3.43 -32.28 -15.38
N GLY A 542 2.70 -32.08 -14.29
CA GLY A 542 2.55 -33.07 -13.21
C GLY A 542 3.67 -33.03 -12.18
N GLU A 543 4.49 -31.99 -12.16
CA GLU A 543 5.42 -31.78 -11.04
C GLU A 543 4.66 -31.51 -9.74
N ASP A 544 4.83 -32.38 -8.77
CA ASP A 544 4.21 -32.21 -7.45
C ASP A 544 4.86 -31.02 -6.73
N MET A 545 4.18 -29.88 -6.76
CA MET A 545 4.63 -28.63 -6.16
C MET A 545 4.37 -28.57 -4.64
N ALA A 546 4.04 -29.70 -4.00
CA ALA A 546 3.74 -29.79 -2.58
C ALA A 546 4.93 -29.35 -1.68
N GLU A 547 6.17 -29.35 -2.19
CA GLU A 547 7.36 -28.93 -1.44
C GLU A 547 7.86 -27.51 -1.70
N LYS A 548 7.41 -26.86 -2.80
CA LYS A 548 7.80 -25.45 -3.04
C LYS A 548 6.84 -24.54 -2.30
N ARG A 549 7.18 -24.21 -1.07
CA ARG A 549 6.43 -23.26 -0.22
C ARG A 549 6.07 -21.99 -0.97
N TYR A 550 4.76 -21.80 -1.13
CA TYR A 550 4.17 -20.57 -1.67
C TYR A 550 4.09 -19.44 -0.63
N ASP A 551 4.96 -19.43 0.38
CA ASP A 551 4.98 -18.43 1.46
C ASP A 551 4.97 -16.98 0.91
N TRP A 552 5.61 -16.76 -0.25
CA TRP A 552 5.60 -15.48 -0.93
C TRP A 552 4.25 -15.12 -1.61
N LEU A 553 3.42 -16.12 -1.95
CA LEU A 553 2.08 -15.91 -2.54
C LEU A 553 1.00 -15.74 -1.47
N LEU A 554 1.23 -16.25 -0.27
CA LEU A 554 0.31 -16.15 0.86
C LEU A 554 0.52 -14.86 1.67
N GLY A 555 1.69 -14.23 1.58
CA GLY A 555 2.12 -13.09 2.40
C GLY A 555 1.58 -11.72 2.00
N SER A 556 0.61 -11.61 1.09
CA SER A 556 -0.03 -10.32 0.76
C SER A 556 -1.38 -10.20 1.45
N LEU A 557 -1.33 -9.91 2.74
CA LEU A 557 -2.45 -9.33 3.49
C LEU A 557 -2.42 -7.82 3.42
#